data_1a0c7768dd59e24c9290e6aca2643d9b
#
_entry.id   1a0c7768dd59e24c9290e6aca2643d9b
#
_cell.length_a   1.000
_cell.length_b   1.000
_cell.length_c   1.000
_cell.angle_alpha   90.00
_cell.angle_beta   90.00
_cell.angle_gamma   90.00
#
_symmetry.space_group_name_H-M   'P 1'
#
loop_
_entity.id
_entity.type
_entity.pdbx_description
1 polymer ?
#
loop_
_entity_poly.entity_id
_entity_poly.type
_entity_poly.pdbx_seq_one_letter_code
_entity_poly.pdbx_strand_id
1 'polypeptide(L)'
;MKAGYVGLGLLILFLCAVPAFAGAPLDTVQINANRVLDVLRDPKLKAPSAREAKKKKLEAIYSEMFDEVELSKRTLARNWNRLNDAQRREFVHLYHQVLEKAYIDKILSYTDEKIVFDREITISPNLAEVHTRIITASKEIPIAYRVILSGGAWRVYDVVVENVSLVQNYRTQFNEILAKNTPEQLLEILRKKVKAS
;
A
#
# COMPACT_ATOMS: atom_id res chain seq x y z
N MET A 1 -56.95 -19.88 48.90
CA MET A 1 -56.55 -20.06 47.49
C MET A 1 -55.68 -18.89 47.09
N LYS A 2 -54.36 -19.06 47.00
CA LYS A 2 -53.40 -18.03 46.59
C LYS A 2 -52.73 -18.49 45.32
N ALA A 3 -52.96 -17.83 44.20
CA ALA A 3 -52.29 -18.08 42.93
C ALA A 3 -50.97 -17.33 42.92
N GLY A 4 -49.87 -18.09 42.77
CA GLY A 4 -48.55 -17.54 42.60
C GLY A 4 -48.25 -17.27 41.13
N TYR A 5 -47.89 -16.08 40.76
CA TYR A 5 -47.39 -15.69 39.43
C TYR A 5 -45.90 -15.94 39.39
N VAL A 6 -45.46 -16.87 38.57
CA VAL A 6 -44.05 -17.09 38.22
C VAL A 6 -43.73 -16.10 37.08
N GLY A 7 -43.01 -15.04 37.42
CA GLY A 7 -42.49 -14.11 36.44
C GLY A 7 -41.28 -14.67 35.72
N LEU A 8 -41.43 -14.99 34.43
CA LEU A 8 -40.34 -15.41 33.54
C LEU A 8 -39.54 -14.17 33.10
N GLY A 9 -38.44 -13.92 33.79
CA GLY A 9 -37.53 -12.83 33.42
C GLY A 9 -36.75 -13.17 32.14
N LEU A 10 -37.07 -12.49 31.05
CA LEU A 10 -36.36 -12.61 29.78
C LEU A 10 -35.01 -11.84 29.90
N LEU A 11 -33.91 -12.54 30.08
CA LEU A 11 -32.57 -12.00 30.12
C LEU A 11 -32.12 -11.69 28.67
N ILE A 12 -32.31 -10.45 28.22
CA ILE A 12 -31.80 -9.98 26.92
C ILE A 12 -30.29 -9.77 27.05
N LEU A 13 -29.52 -10.73 26.54
CA LEU A 13 -28.07 -10.61 26.37
C LEU A 13 -27.80 -9.57 25.25
N PHE A 14 -27.47 -8.35 25.63
CA PHE A 14 -26.94 -7.35 24.69
C PHE A 14 -25.53 -7.79 24.30
N LEU A 15 -25.38 -8.45 23.14
CA LEU A 15 -24.07 -8.67 22.51
C LEU A 15 -23.57 -7.30 22.04
N CYS A 16 -22.78 -6.62 22.86
CA CYS A 16 -21.98 -5.48 22.41
C CYS A 16 -20.96 -6.02 21.40
N ALA A 17 -21.26 -5.88 20.12
CA ALA A 17 -20.26 -6.02 19.07
C ALA A 17 -19.22 -4.92 19.30
N VAL A 18 -18.09 -5.29 19.91
CA VAL A 18 -16.92 -4.41 20.01
C VAL A 18 -16.46 -4.21 18.56
N PRO A 19 -16.49 -2.98 18.01
CA PRO A 19 -15.89 -2.76 16.71
C PRO A 19 -14.43 -3.18 16.79
N ALA A 20 -14.02 -4.13 15.97
CA ALA A 20 -12.62 -4.43 15.79
C ALA A 20 -11.99 -3.16 15.20
N PHE A 21 -11.36 -2.34 16.03
CA PHE A 21 -10.57 -1.21 15.58
C PHE A 21 -9.40 -1.76 14.77
N ALA A 22 -9.50 -1.68 13.45
CA ALA A 22 -8.30 -1.60 12.62
C ALA A 22 -7.49 -0.45 13.22
N GLY A 23 -6.22 -0.68 13.61
CA GLY A 23 -5.39 0.34 14.24
C GLY A 23 -5.42 1.66 13.47
N ALA A 24 -4.92 2.73 14.07
CA ALA A 24 -4.89 4.02 13.39
C ALA A 24 -4.09 3.94 12.08
N PRO A 25 -4.48 4.67 11.02
CA PRO A 25 -3.72 4.75 9.77
C PRO A 25 -2.23 5.03 9.97
N LEU A 26 -1.92 5.96 10.87
CA LEU A 26 -0.54 6.33 11.23
C LEU A 26 0.22 5.15 11.83
N ASP A 27 -0.38 4.41 12.77
CA ASP A 27 0.26 3.25 13.38
C ASP A 27 0.59 2.17 12.34
N THR A 28 -0.34 1.94 11.41
CA THR A 28 -0.14 0.96 10.33
C THR A 28 1.05 1.33 9.43
N VAL A 29 1.13 2.59 9.02
CA VAL A 29 2.25 3.08 8.21
C VAL A 29 3.56 3.02 9.01
N GLN A 30 3.54 3.43 10.28
CA GLN A 30 4.71 3.45 11.15
C GLN A 30 5.26 2.04 11.40
N ILE A 31 4.40 1.08 11.71
CA ILE A 31 4.80 -0.32 11.93
C ILE A 31 5.50 -0.87 10.68
N ASN A 32 4.89 -0.71 9.51
CA ASN A 32 5.45 -1.24 8.27
C ASN A 32 6.73 -0.51 7.84
N ALA A 33 6.79 0.81 7.97
CA ALA A 33 8.00 1.58 7.71
C ALA A 33 9.16 1.17 8.62
N ASN A 34 8.91 0.94 9.91
CA ASN A 34 9.92 0.45 10.84
C ASN A 34 10.40 -0.96 10.46
N ARG A 35 9.50 -1.88 10.07
CA ARG A 35 9.86 -3.21 9.55
C ARG A 35 10.78 -3.11 8.33
N VAL A 36 10.53 -2.17 7.41
CA VAL A 36 11.40 -1.90 6.27
C VAL A 36 12.79 -1.47 6.76
N LEU A 37 12.86 -0.50 7.69
CA LEU A 37 14.13 -0.04 8.26
C LEU A 37 14.90 -1.16 8.97
N ASP A 38 14.20 -2.03 9.70
CA ASP A 38 14.82 -3.18 10.37
C ASP A 38 15.48 -4.13 9.36
N VAL A 39 14.82 -4.41 8.23
CA VAL A 39 15.39 -5.22 7.13
C VAL A 39 16.60 -4.52 6.50
N LEU A 40 16.53 -3.21 6.27
CA LEU A 40 17.60 -2.45 5.64
C LEU A 40 18.85 -2.38 6.54
N ARG A 41 18.65 -2.29 7.84
CA ARG A 41 19.72 -2.17 8.86
C ARG A 41 20.25 -3.51 9.38
N ASP A 42 19.61 -4.64 9.06
CA ASP A 42 20.01 -5.97 9.54
C ASP A 42 21.45 -6.29 9.13
N PRO A 43 22.40 -6.42 10.10
CA PRO A 43 23.79 -6.74 9.80
C PRO A 43 23.97 -8.03 8.99
N LYS A 44 23.06 -9.01 9.17
CA LYS A 44 23.07 -10.29 8.45
C LYS A 44 22.73 -10.15 6.97
N LEU A 45 22.10 -9.01 6.60
CA LEU A 45 21.68 -8.71 5.23
C LEU A 45 22.56 -7.64 4.56
N LYS A 46 23.71 -7.29 5.15
CA LYS A 46 24.64 -6.28 4.58
C LYS A 46 25.50 -6.83 3.42
N ALA A 47 25.81 -8.12 3.44
CA ALA A 47 26.62 -8.72 2.39
C ALA A 47 25.93 -8.66 1.02
N PRO A 48 26.66 -8.42 -0.09
CA PRO A 48 26.09 -8.46 -1.45
C PRO A 48 25.36 -9.77 -1.77
N SER A 49 25.86 -10.90 -1.25
CA SER A 49 25.24 -12.22 -1.38
C SER A 49 23.87 -12.34 -0.71
N ALA A 50 23.54 -11.47 0.24
CA ALA A 50 22.24 -11.43 0.92
C ALA A 50 21.18 -10.55 0.21
N ARG A 51 21.52 -9.93 -0.95
CA ARG A 51 20.63 -9.00 -1.67
C ARG A 51 19.27 -9.61 -1.96
N GLU A 52 19.22 -10.84 -2.47
CA GLU A 52 17.95 -11.51 -2.79
C GLU A 52 17.12 -11.82 -1.53
N ALA A 53 17.78 -12.24 -0.44
CA ALA A 53 17.10 -12.47 0.82
C ALA A 53 16.51 -11.16 1.40
N LYS A 54 17.27 -10.05 1.29
CA LYS A 54 16.80 -8.72 1.68
C LYS A 54 15.60 -8.28 0.86
N LYS A 55 15.68 -8.41 -0.47
CA LYS A 55 14.61 -8.10 -1.41
C LYS A 55 13.33 -8.88 -1.07
N LYS A 56 13.43 -10.20 -0.90
CA LYS A 56 12.28 -11.06 -0.53
C LYS A 56 11.59 -10.63 0.77
N LYS A 57 12.35 -10.20 1.77
CA LYS A 57 11.78 -9.67 3.02
C LYS A 57 11.03 -8.35 2.79
N LEU A 58 11.58 -7.46 1.95
CA LEU A 58 10.92 -6.19 1.60
C LEU A 58 9.64 -6.43 0.79
N GLU A 59 9.64 -7.38 -0.15
CA GLU A 59 8.46 -7.80 -0.91
C GLU A 59 7.33 -8.29 0.00
N ALA A 60 7.65 -9.10 1.02
CA ALA A 60 6.66 -9.56 1.99
C ALA A 60 6.01 -8.39 2.75
N ILE A 61 6.81 -7.42 3.20
CA ILE A 61 6.29 -6.22 3.87
C ILE A 61 5.44 -5.38 2.90
N TYR A 62 5.88 -5.22 1.66
CA TYR A 62 5.13 -4.51 0.64
C TYR A 62 3.75 -5.14 0.42
N SER A 63 3.66 -6.46 0.26
CA SER A 63 2.39 -7.17 0.02
C SER A 63 1.40 -7.04 1.19
N GLU A 64 1.90 -6.90 2.42
CA GLU A 64 1.06 -6.64 3.59
C GLU A 64 0.63 -5.17 3.69
N MET A 65 1.51 -4.25 3.34
CA MET A 65 1.31 -2.81 3.49
C MET A 65 0.43 -2.22 2.38
N PHE A 66 0.54 -2.72 1.14
CA PHE A 66 -0.12 -2.13 -0.02
C PHE A 66 -1.40 -2.85 -0.42
N ASP A 67 -2.40 -2.09 -0.87
CA ASP A 67 -3.53 -2.61 -1.66
C ASP A 67 -3.20 -2.45 -3.14
N GLU A 68 -2.56 -3.47 -3.70
CA GLU A 68 -2.10 -3.46 -5.10
C GLU A 68 -3.26 -3.35 -6.11
N VAL A 69 -4.42 -3.92 -5.77
CA VAL A 69 -5.60 -3.86 -6.62
C VAL A 69 -6.16 -2.44 -6.64
N GLU A 70 -6.32 -1.80 -5.47
CA GLU A 70 -6.82 -0.43 -5.39
C GLU A 70 -5.82 0.57 -5.99
N LEU A 71 -4.50 0.40 -5.76
CA LEU A 71 -3.45 1.18 -6.40
C LEU A 71 -3.56 1.10 -7.92
N SER A 72 -3.66 -0.12 -8.48
CA SER A 72 -3.77 -0.37 -9.91
C SER A 72 -5.06 0.21 -10.50
N LYS A 73 -6.18 0.00 -9.82
CA LYS A 73 -7.50 0.53 -10.20
C LYS A 73 -7.50 2.05 -10.26
N ARG A 74 -6.93 2.71 -9.24
CA ARG A 74 -6.79 4.17 -9.21
C ARG A 74 -5.85 4.68 -10.29
N THR A 75 -4.79 3.94 -10.59
CA THR A 75 -3.84 4.29 -11.66
C THR A 75 -4.48 4.22 -13.04
N LEU A 76 -5.22 3.17 -13.36
CA LEU A 76 -5.95 3.08 -14.63
C LEU A 76 -7.20 3.95 -14.69
N ALA A 77 -7.79 4.31 -13.53
CA ALA A 77 -9.00 5.11 -13.42
C ALA A 77 -10.13 4.57 -14.32
N ARG A 78 -10.70 5.39 -15.22
CA ARG A 78 -11.76 4.97 -16.16
C ARG A 78 -11.34 3.80 -17.06
N ASN A 79 -10.06 3.66 -17.37
CA ASN A 79 -9.57 2.60 -18.23
C ASN A 79 -9.61 1.22 -17.55
N TRP A 80 -9.69 1.15 -16.21
CA TRP A 80 -9.84 -0.11 -15.48
C TRP A 80 -11.03 -0.94 -15.98
N ASN A 81 -12.14 -0.27 -16.34
CA ASN A 81 -13.35 -0.92 -16.84
C ASN A 81 -13.22 -1.44 -18.28
N ARG A 82 -12.16 -1.08 -19.01
CA ARG A 82 -11.87 -1.61 -20.35
C ARG A 82 -11.17 -2.97 -20.30
N LEU A 83 -10.64 -3.36 -19.14
CA LEU A 83 -9.95 -4.61 -18.92
C LEU A 83 -10.94 -5.68 -18.42
N ASN A 84 -10.85 -6.89 -18.95
CA ASN A 84 -11.48 -8.06 -18.36
C ASN A 84 -10.74 -8.52 -17.09
N ASP A 85 -11.31 -9.50 -16.36
CA ASP A 85 -10.74 -9.92 -15.07
C ASP A 85 -9.35 -10.57 -15.18
N ALA A 86 -9.07 -11.28 -16.28
CA ALA A 86 -7.75 -11.85 -16.52
C ALA A 86 -6.71 -10.73 -16.76
N GLN A 87 -7.07 -9.76 -17.60
CA GLN A 87 -6.23 -8.59 -17.89
C GLN A 87 -6.00 -7.71 -16.65
N ARG A 88 -7.02 -7.56 -15.78
CA ARG A 88 -6.86 -6.83 -14.51
C ARG A 88 -5.85 -7.51 -13.60
N ARG A 89 -5.97 -8.84 -13.41
CA ARG A 89 -4.99 -9.61 -12.61
C ARG A 89 -3.59 -9.49 -13.17
N GLU A 90 -3.44 -9.62 -14.46
CA GLU A 90 -2.14 -9.50 -15.13
C GLU A 90 -1.58 -8.08 -15.01
N PHE A 91 -2.41 -7.04 -15.19
CA PHE A 91 -2.00 -5.66 -15.01
C PHE A 91 -1.48 -5.40 -13.60
N VAL A 92 -2.19 -5.84 -12.57
CA VAL A 92 -1.76 -5.70 -11.16
C VAL A 92 -0.37 -6.30 -10.98
N HIS A 93 -0.16 -7.55 -11.46
CA HIS A 93 1.13 -8.22 -11.34
C HIS A 93 2.26 -7.51 -12.09
N LEU A 94 2.02 -7.13 -13.34
CA LEU A 94 3.04 -6.43 -14.15
C LEU A 94 3.35 -5.04 -13.61
N TYR A 95 2.34 -4.33 -13.12
CA TYR A 95 2.52 -2.99 -12.57
C TYR A 95 3.30 -3.04 -11.26
N HIS A 96 3.03 -4.02 -10.39
CA HIS A 96 3.86 -4.30 -9.22
C HIS A 96 5.34 -4.46 -9.62
N GLN A 97 5.65 -5.32 -10.59
CA GLN A 97 7.03 -5.55 -11.05
C GLN A 97 7.68 -4.28 -11.64
N VAL A 98 6.91 -3.44 -12.35
CA VAL A 98 7.41 -2.15 -12.84
C VAL A 98 7.77 -1.22 -11.69
N LEU A 99 6.92 -1.15 -10.66
CA LEU A 99 7.19 -0.33 -9.48
C LEU A 99 8.38 -0.86 -8.69
N GLU A 100 8.43 -2.17 -8.46
CA GLU A 100 9.55 -2.81 -7.80
C GLU A 100 10.88 -2.44 -8.47
N LYS A 101 11.00 -2.68 -9.76
CA LYS A 101 12.22 -2.37 -10.51
C LYS A 101 12.58 -0.87 -10.51
N ALA A 102 11.58 0.00 -10.53
CA ALA A 102 11.82 1.43 -10.52
C ALA A 102 12.35 1.96 -9.17
N TYR A 103 12.01 1.29 -8.07
CA TYR A 103 12.27 1.83 -6.73
C TYR A 103 13.15 0.96 -5.84
N ILE A 104 13.30 -0.35 -6.13
CA ILE A 104 14.01 -1.28 -5.24
C ILE A 104 15.45 -0.85 -4.96
N ASP A 105 16.18 -0.38 -5.95
CA ASP A 105 17.58 0.03 -5.78
C ASP A 105 17.69 1.28 -4.89
N LYS A 106 16.75 2.22 -5.02
CA LYS A 106 16.66 3.38 -4.14
C LYS A 106 16.36 2.96 -2.69
N ILE A 107 15.45 2.00 -2.51
CA ILE A 107 15.13 1.47 -1.19
C ILE A 107 16.34 0.74 -0.60
N LEU A 108 17.01 -0.10 -1.38
CA LEU A 108 18.19 -0.86 -0.93
C LEU A 108 19.43 0.01 -0.65
N SER A 109 19.51 1.20 -1.26
CA SER A 109 20.60 2.16 -1.00
C SER A 109 20.42 2.94 0.30
N TYR A 110 19.31 2.78 0.98
CA TYR A 110 19.01 3.40 2.26
C TYR A 110 19.91 2.85 3.37
N THR A 111 20.49 3.73 4.20
CA THR A 111 21.44 3.31 5.25
C THR A 111 21.05 3.79 6.64
N ASP A 112 21.12 5.09 6.90
CA ASP A 112 20.99 5.66 8.27
C ASP A 112 19.92 6.75 8.40
N GLU A 113 19.06 6.89 7.41
CA GLU A 113 18.03 7.90 7.39
C GLU A 113 16.99 7.67 8.49
N LYS A 114 16.43 8.75 9.01
CA LYS A 114 15.32 8.72 9.95
C LYS A 114 14.00 8.97 9.22
N ILE A 115 12.97 8.25 9.62
CA ILE A 115 11.59 8.58 9.24
C ILE A 115 10.94 9.30 10.42
N VAL A 116 10.44 10.49 10.18
CA VAL A 116 9.63 11.27 11.12
C VAL A 116 8.18 11.15 10.68
N PHE A 117 7.32 10.73 11.58
CA PHE A 117 5.86 10.66 11.36
C PHE A 117 5.25 11.94 11.90
N ASP A 118 4.78 12.81 11.00
CA ASP A 118 4.36 14.17 11.36
C ASP A 118 2.89 14.22 11.79
N ARG A 119 1.98 13.70 10.96
CA ARG A 119 0.54 13.77 11.20
C ARG A 119 -0.26 12.79 10.35
N GLU A 120 -1.47 12.55 10.80
CA GLU A 120 -2.53 11.86 10.06
C GLU A 120 -3.63 12.86 9.71
N ILE A 121 -4.18 12.74 8.51
CA ILE A 121 -5.33 13.50 8.04
C ILE A 121 -6.40 12.51 7.62
N THR A 122 -7.49 12.44 8.37
CA THR A 122 -8.67 11.66 8.00
C THR A 122 -9.40 12.38 6.85
N ILE A 123 -9.58 11.70 5.71
CA ILE A 123 -10.32 12.23 4.54
C ILE A 123 -11.77 11.78 4.60
N SER A 124 -12.02 10.52 4.97
CA SER A 124 -13.33 9.93 5.19
C SER A 124 -13.21 8.75 6.16
N PRO A 125 -14.31 8.10 6.59
CA PRO A 125 -14.24 6.97 7.52
C PRO A 125 -13.31 5.83 7.10
N ASN A 126 -13.05 5.69 5.80
CA ASN A 126 -12.20 4.63 5.23
C ASN A 126 -11.02 5.15 4.40
N LEU A 127 -10.72 6.44 4.43
CA LEU A 127 -9.61 7.05 3.71
C LEU A 127 -8.86 8.02 4.62
N ALA A 128 -7.53 7.91 4.63
CA ALA A 128 -6.66 8.84 5.34
C ALA A 128 -5.36 9.09 4.56
N GLU A 129 -4.64 10.12 4.99
CA GLU A 129 -3.31 10.44 4.49
C GLU A 129 -2.36 10.57 5.69
N VAL A 130 -1.25 9.83 5.68
CA VAL A 130 -0.21 9.87 6.71
C VAL A 130 0.99 10.60 6.17
N HIS A 131 1.34 11.73 6.78
CA HIS A 131 2.47 12.55 6.39
C HIS A 131 3.70 12.16 7.18
N THR A 132 4.80 11.98 6.45
CA THR A 132 6.11 11.64 7.01
C THR A 132 7.19 12.46 6.32
N ARG A 133 8.37 12.52 6.93
CA ARG A 133 9.60 13.05 6.30
C ARG A 133 10.73 12.07 6.49
N ILE A 134 11.45 11.85 5.41
CA ILE A 134 12.72 11.13 5.47
C ILE A 134 13.82 12.17 5.67
N ILE A 135 14.54 12.05 6.77
CA ILE A 135 15.66 12.93 7.11
C ILE A 135 16.95 12.26 6.66
N THR A 136 17.61 12.84 5.69
CA THR A 136 18.94 12.45 5.23
C THR A 136 20.01 13.42 5.73
N ALA A 137 21.27 13.14 5.51
CA ALA A 137 22.36 14.05 5.87
C ALA A 137 22.30 15.42 5.14
N SER A 138 21.65 15.49 3.99
CA SER A 138 21.64 16.69 3.13
C SER A 138 20.28 17.34 2.94
N LYS A 139 19.18 16.61 3.16
CA LYS A 139 17.82 17.12 2.92
C LYS A 139 16.73 16.37 3.68
N GLU A 140 15.58 16.99 3.78
CA GLU A 140 14.33 16.38 4.19
C GLU A 140 13.49 16.07 2.95
N ILE A 141 12.96 14.85 2.88
CA ILE A 141 12.12 14.40 1.77
C ILE A 141 10.72 14.16 2.32
N PRO A 142 9.74 15.03 2.02
CA PRO A 142 8.36 14.82 2.44
C PRO A 142 7.74 13.66 1.67
N ILE A 143 7.08 12.75 2.42
CA ILE A 143 6.32 11.62 1.86
C ILE A 143 4.96 11.59 2.52
N ALA A 144 3.90 11.48 1.72
CA ALA A 144 2.57 11.20 2.21
C ALA A 144 2.10 9.83 1.69
N TYR A 145 1.62 9.00 2.60
CA TYR A 145 1.01 7.71 2.31
C TYR A 145 -0.51 7.88 2.31
N ARG A 146 -1.17 7.63 1.17
CA ARG A 146 -2.62 7.57 1.09
C ARG A 146 -3.08 6.16 1.37
N VAL A 147 -3.92 6.03 2.38
CA VAL A 147 -4.34 4.72 2.88
C VAL A 147 -5.85 4.55 2.82
N ILE A 148 -6.28 3.32 2.61
CA ILE A 148 -7.68 2.90 2.58
C ILE A 148 -7.92 1.79 3.60
N LEU A 149 -9.03 1.84 4.30
CA LEU A 149 -9.51 0.73 5.12
C LEU A 149 -10.18 -0.30 4.21
N SER A 150 -9.52 -1.44 4.02
CA SER A 150 -9.95 -2.53 3.14
C SER A 150 -9.82 -3.86 3.88
N GLY A 151 -10.91 -4.64 3.93
CA GLY A 151 -10.91 -5.93 4.62
C GLY A 151 -10.58 -5.87 6.11
N GLY A 152 -10.89 -4.75 6.78
CA GLY A 152 -10.60 -4.55 8.21
C GLY A 152 -9.16 -4.10 8.51
N ALA A 153 -8.35 -3.80 7.52
CA ALA A 153 -6.98 -3.31 7.68
C ALA A 153 -6.73 -2.05 6.84
N TRP A 154 -5.93 -1.13 7.35
CA TRP A 154 -5.45 0.01 6.58
C TRP A 154 -4.34 -0.43 5.63
N ARG A 155 -4.48 -0.06 4.35
CA ARG A 155 -3.51 -0.39 3.28
C ARG A 155 -3.19 0.83 2.44
N VAL A 156 -1.95 0.93 2.01
CA VAL A 156 -1.48 2.03 1.15
C VAL A 156 -1.96 1.79 -0.29
N TYR A 157 -2.57 2.80 -0.90
CA TYR A 157 -2.94 2.78 -2.31
C TYR A 157 -2.24 3.85 -3.16
N ASP A 158 -1.54 4.79 -2.53
CA ASP A 158 -0.73 5.79 -3.22
C ASP A 158 0.38 6.30 -2.31
N VAL A 159 1.51 6.65 -2.88
CA VAL A 159 2.63 7.32 -2.21
C VAL A 159 2.93 8.61 -2.95
N VAL A 160 2.96 9.71 -2.21
CA VAL A 160 3.27 11.05 -2.73
C VAL A 160 4.65 11.45 -2.22
N VAL A 161 5.62 11.55 -3.10
CA VAL A 161 7.00 11.93 -2.77
C VAL A 161 7.27 13.32 -3.31
N GLU A 162 7.68 14.27 -2.48
CA GLU A 162 7.95 15.66 -2.88
C GLU A 162 6.79 16.25 -3.73
N ASN A 163 5.55 16.02 -3.29
CA ASN A 163 4.29 16.41 -3.94
C ASN A 163 3.96 15.67 -5.27
N VAL A 164 4.72 14.66 -5.66
CA VAL A 164 4.44 13.86 -6.85
C VAL A 164 3.78 12.54 -6.45
N SER A 165 2.49 12.38 -6.76
CA SER A 165 1.75 11.14 -6.55
C SER A 165 2.19 10.06 -7.54
N LEU A 166 2.52 8.88 -7.03
CA LEU A 166 2.86 7.70 -7.82
C LEU A 166 1.69 7.31 -8.74
N VAL A 167 0.50 7.21 -8.19
CA VAL A 167 -0.74 6.90 -8.93
C VAL A 167 -0.98 7.92 -10.03
N GLN A 168 -0.86 9.21 -9.75
CA GLN A 168 -1.12 10.26 -10.74
C GLN A 168 -0.08 10.27 -11.85
N ASN A 169 1.19 10.08 -11.51
CA ASN A 169 2.28 10.01 -12.48
C ASN A 169 2.07 8.86 -13.49
N TYR A 170 1.85 7.63 -12.98
CA TYR A 170 1.60 6.48 -13.86
C TYR A 170 0.25 6.55 -14.58
N ARG A 171 -0.77 7.16 -13.97
CA ARG A 171 -2.07 7.41 -14.63
C ARG A 171 -1.88 8.22 -15.91
N THR A 172 -1.11 9.29 -15.85
CA THR A 172 -0.82 10.11 -17.04
C THR A 172 -0.16 9.26 -18.12
N GLN A 173 0.89 8.51 -17.79
CA GLN A 173 1.59 7.64 -18.75
C GLN A 173 0.67 6.57 -19.37
N PHE A 174 -0.14 5.88 -18.56
CA PHE A 174 -1.03 4.85 -19.07
C PHE A 174 -2.21 5.42 -19.85
N ASN A 175 -2.70 6.60 -19.54
CA ASN A 175 -3.70 7.30 -20.34
C ASN A 175 -3.15 7.63 -21.74
N GLU A 176 -1.92 8.11 -21.84
CA GLU A 176 -1.27 8.39 -23.12
C GLU A 176 -1.11 7.12 -23.97
N ILE A 177 -0.71 6.02 -23.34
CA ILE A 177 -0.62 4.71 -24.02
C ILE A 177 -2.00 4.26 -24.49
N LEU A 178 -2.99 4.25 -23.60
CA LEU A 178 -4.34 3.75 -23.87
C LEU A 178 -5.20 4.67 -24.75
N ALA A 179 -4.76 5.90 -25.00
CA ALA A 179 -5.36 6.76 -26.02
C ALA A 179 -5.10 6.27 -27.45
N LYS A 180 -4.01 5.51 -27.64
CA LYS A 180 -3.55 5.03 -28.95
C LYS A 180 -3.50 3.49 -29.05
N ASN A 181 -3.69 2.79 -27.94
CA ASN A 181 -3.49 1.35 -27.84
C ASN A 181 -4.66 0.67 -27.12
N THR A 182 -4.79 -0.62 -27.34
CA THR A 182 -5.74 -1.48 -26.61
C THR A 182 -5.18 -1.87 -25.23
N PRO A 183 -6.02 -2.36 -24.29
CA PRO A 183 -5.55 -2.93 -23.03
C PRO A 183 -4.51 -4.04 -23.22
N GLU A 184 -4.67 -4.92 -24.20
CA GLU A 184 -3.70 -5.99 -24.49
C GLU A 184 -2.33 -5.43 -24.90
N GLN A 185 -2.31 -4.40 -25.73
CA GLN A 185 -1.06 -3.73 -26.13
C GLN A 185 -0.38 -3.04 -24.93
N LEU A 186 -1.15 -2.47 -23.99
CA LEU A 186 -0.59 -1.97 -22.73
C LEU A 186 0.11 -3.10 -21.95
N LEU A 187 -0.54 -4.26 -21.81
CA LEU A 187 0.06 -5.40 -21.11
C LEU A 187 1.35 -5.87 -21.80
N GLU A 188 1.38 -5.91 -23.13
CA GLU A 188 2.60 -6.22 -23.88
C GLU A 188 3.74 -5.23 -23.62
N ILE A 189 3.43 -3.93 -23.57
CA ILE A 189 4.41 -2.89 -23.25
C ILE A 189 4.96 -3.12 -21.85
N LEU A 190 4.11 -3.44 -20.88
CA LEU A 190 4.53 -3.72 -19.49
C LEU A 190 5.37 -5.00 -19.41
N ARG A 191 4.99 -6.09 -20.10
CA ARG A 191 5.80 -7.32 -20.18
C ARG A 191 7.20 -7.05 -20.72
N LYS A 192 7.31 -6.22 -21.76
CA LYS A 192 8.61 -5.81 -22.35
C LYS A 192 9.41 -4.96 -21.35
N LYS A 193 8.77 -4.00 -20.69
CA LYS A 193 9.42 -3.14 -19.68
C LYS A 193 9.96 -3.96 -18.50
N VAL A 194 9.21 -4.95 -18.04
CA VAL A 194 9.63 -5.87 -16.99
C VAL A 194 10.81 -6.75 -17.41
N LYS A 195 10.92 -7.15 -18.70
CA LYS A 195 12.03 -7.98 -19.19
C LYS A 195 13.31 -7.19 -19.48
N ALA A 196 13.19 -5.94 -19.87
CA ALA A 196 14.31 -5.09 -20.32
C ALA A 196 15.08 -4.39 -19.18
N SER A 197 14.55 -4.40 -17.98
CA SER A 197 15.14 -3.85 -16.78
C SER A 197 15.67 -5.01 -15.94
#